data_06d486227ebc2156e5444c0075b72409
#
_entry.id   06d486227ebc2156e5444c0075b72409
#
_cell.length_a   1.000
_cell.length_b   1.000
_cell.length_c   1.000
_cell.angle_alpha   90.00
_cell.angle_beta   90.00
_cell.angle_gamma   90.00
#
_symmetry.space_group_name_H-M   'P 1'
#
loop_
_entity.id
_entity.type
_entity.pdbx_description
1 polymer ?
#
loop_
_entity_poly.entity_id
_entity_poly.type
_entity_poly.pdbx_seq_one_letter_code
_entity_poly.pdbx_strand_id
1 'polypeptide(L)'
;MSLESTDTEQKQAAHFFRGGNVMYITCLDVEGVLVPEIWIAFAEASGIPELKKTTRDEPDYNKLMNWRLSVLKEHGLGLKEIQETIAKIDPLPGAKKFLDELRTFSQVILISDTFTQFATPLMEKLGWPTLFCNSLEVAENGEITGFKMRCEQSKLTTVKALQSMGFDTIASGDSYNDLGMIRASKAGFLFRSTDQIKADNSDLQAFEDYDDLLAAIKNAMK
;
A
#
# COMPACT_ATOMS: atom_id res chain seq x y z
N MET A 1 -35.97 -19.85 13.69
CA MET A 1 -34.95 -19.55 12.65
C MET A 1 -34.03 -18.47 13.20
N SER A 2 -32.76 -18.68 13.27
CA SER A 2 -31.67 -17.76 13.72
C SER A 2 -31.15 -17.94 15.14
N LEU A 3 -30.46 -19.05 15.43
CA LEU A 3 -29.48 -19.16 16.53
C LEU A 3 -28.20 -19.91 16.09
N GLU A 4 -28.14 -20.41 14.87
CA GLU A 4 -26.97 -21.19 14.40
C GLU A 4 -25.85 -20.33 13.75
N SER A 5 -26.15 -19.08 13.32
CA SER A 5 -25.14 -18.20 12.71
C SER A 5 -24.17 -17.58 13.73
N THR A 6 -24.60 -17.33 14.95
CA THR A 6 -23.78 -16.71 15.99
C THR A 6 -22.72 -17.64 16.59
N ASP A 7 -22.96 -18.96 16.59
CA ASP A 7 -22.04 -19.94 17.18
C ASP A 7 -20.83 -20.22 16.26
N THR A 8 -21.00 -20.10 14.95
CA THR A 8 -19.91 -20.27 13.97
C THR A 8 -18.99 -19.05 13.96
N GLU A 9 -19.55 -17.83 14.03
CA GLU A 9 -18.77 -16.59 14.12
C GLU A 9 -18.01 -16.47 15.45
N GLN A 10 -18.65 -16.88 16.57
CA GLN A 10 -17.99 -16.93 17.87
C GLN A 10 -16.91 -18.01 17.95
N LYS A 11 -17.06 -19.15 17.28
CA LYS A 11 -16.04 -20.19 17.19
C LYS A 11 -14.86 -19.76 16.29
N GLN A 12 -15.10 -19.01 15.22
CA GLN A 12 -14.03 -18.41 14.41
C GLN A 12 -13.26 -17.35 15.18
N ALA A 13 -13.93 -16.45 15.91
CA ALA A 13 -13.29 -15.47 16.78
C ALA A 13 -12.51 -16.13 17.94
N ALA A 14 -13.03 -17.23 18.53
CA ALA A 14 -12.37 -17.94 19.62
C ALA A 14 -11.12 -18.72 19.16
N HIS A 15 -11.01 -19.07 17.88
CA HIS A 15 -9.81 -19.71 17.32
C HIS A 15 -8.61 -18.74 17.23
N PHE A 16 -8.89 -17.43 17.18
CA PHE A 16 -7.89 -16.36 17.16
C PHE A 16 -7.11 -16.22 18.48
N PHE A 17 -7.63 -16.77 19.61
CA PHE A 17 -7.09 -16.55 20.95
C PHE A 17 -6.64 -17.81 21.70
N ARG A 18 -6.57 -18.99 21.06
CA ARG A 18 -6.13 -20.24 21.71
C ARG A 18 -4.77 -20.74 21.25
N GLY A 19 -3.83 -20.63 22.15
CA GLY A 19 -2.48 -21.15 22.04
C GLY A 19 -1.48 -20.00 21.87
N GLY A 20 -0.35 -19.98 22.56
CA GLY A 20 0.67 -18.91 22.62
C GLY A 20 0.90 -18.20 21.27
N ASN A 21 -0.06 -17.37 20.89
CA ASN A 21 -0.27 -16.94 19.51
C ASN A 21 0.67 -15.80 19.20
N VAL A 22 1.61 -16.10 18.33
CA VAL A 22 2.28 -15.09 17.55
C VAL A 22 1.20 -14.27 16.82
N MET A 23 1.14 -12.97 17.10
CA MET A 23 0.23 -12.08 16.38
C MET A 23 0.86 -11.70 15.05
N TYR A 24 0.13 -11.96 13.96
CA TYR A 24 0.58 -11.63 12.62
C TYR A 24 0.07 -10.24 12.18
N ILE A 25 0.95 -9.49 11.55
CA ILE A 25 0.58 -8.28 10.81
C ILE A 25 0.98 -8.47 9.34
N THR A 26 0.02 -8.31 8.43
CA THR A 26 0.30 -8.28 7.01
C THR A 26 0.58 -6.84 6.58
N CYS A 27 1.77 -6.62 6.04
CA CYS A 27 2.25 -5.35 5.52
C CYS A 27 2.15 -5.36 3.98
N LEU A 28 1.34 -4.48 3.42
CA LEU A 28 1.14 -4.40 1.97
C LEU A 28 1.60 -3.05 1.44
N ASP A 29 2.23 -3.05 0.26
CA ASP A 29 2.30 -1.85 -0.55
C ASP A 29 0.90 -1.46 -1.05
N VAL A 30 0.78 -0.25 -1.56
CA VAL A 30 -0.49 0.33 -2.00
C VAL A 30 -0.56 0.44 -3.51
N GLU A 31 0.40 1.16 -4.10
CA GLU A 31 0.47 1.38 -5.56
C GLU A 31 0.96 0.09 -6.24
N GLY A 32 0.37 -0.30 -7.38
CA GLY A 32 0.66 -1.59 -8.02
C GLY A 32 0.02 -2.81 -7.34
N VAL A 33 -0.31 -2.71 -6.04
CA VAL A 33 -0.90 -3.81 -5.25
C VAL A 33 -2.41 -3.64 -5.06
N LEU A 34 -2.88 -2.49 -4.60
CA LEU A 34 -4.30 -2.23 -4.30
C LEU A 34 -4.90 -1.14 -5.18
N VAL A 35 -4.08 -0.20 -5.61
CA VAL A 35 -4.46 0.92 -6.47
C VAL A 35 -3.46 1.06 -7.61
N PRO A 36 -3.82 1.68 -8.74
CA PRO A 36 -2.85 1.99 -9.77
C PRO A 36 -1.81 3.01 -9.26
N GLU A 37 -0.68 3.12 -9.96
CA GLU A 37 0.32 4.17 -9.72
C GLU A 37 -0.35 5.55 -9.73
N ILE A 38 -0.41 6.21 -8.58
CA ILE A 38 -1.25 7.42 -8.39
C ILE A 38 -0.80 8.55 -9.33
N TRP A 39 0.51 8.77 -9.47
CA TRP A 39 1.01 9.82 -10.35
C TRP A 39 0.70 9.57 -11.83
N ILE A 40 0.79 8.33 -12.29
CA ILE A 40 0.47 7.95 -13.67
C ILE A 40 -1.04 8.11 -13.91
N ALA A 41 -1.86 7.57 -13.01
CA ALA A 41 -3.32 7.66 -13.11
C ALA A 41 -3.79 9.13 -12.99
N PHE A 42 -3.16 9.92 -12.13
CA PHE A 42 -3.43 11.35 -12.02
C PHE A 42 -3.06 12.11 -13.31
N ALA A 43 -1.90 11.82 -13.89
CA ALA A 43 -1.47 12.42 -15.16
C ALA A 43 -2.47 12.13 -16.30
N GLU A 44 -3.02 10.93 -16.34
CA GLU A 44 -4.05 10.53 -17.30
C GLU A 44 -5.38 11.24 -17.07
N ALA A 45 -5.83 11.25 -15.82
CA ALA A 45 -7.10 11.84 -15.45
C ALA A 45 -7.10 13.38 -15.56
N SER A 46 -5.96 14.04 -15.32
CA SER A 46 -5.79 15.49 -15.42
C SER A 46 -5.41 15.97 -16.82
N GLY A 47 -4.97 15.08 -17.70
CA GLY A 47 -4.45 15.43 -19.03
C GLY A 47 -3.08 16.12 -19.01
N ILE A 48 -2.28 15.91 -17.95
CA ILE A 48 -0.93 16.48 -17.79
C ILE A 48 0.10 15.34 -17.94
N PRO A 49 0.53 15.02 -19.17
CA PRO A 49 1.37 13.85 -19.45
C PRO A 49 2.76 13.94 -18.79
N GLU A 50 3.25 15.13 -18.49
CA GLU A 50 4.54 15.38 -17.82
C GLU A 50 4.60 14.66 -16.48
N LEU A 51 3.50 14.59 -15.74
CA LEU A 51 3.43 13.96 -14.42
C LEU A 51 3.59 12.42 -14.45
N LYS A 52 3.63 11.79 -15.64
CA LYS A 52 3.96 10.35 -15.79
C LYS A 52 5.42 10.02 -15.48
N LYS A 53 6.29 11.01 -15.37
CA LYS A 53 7.70 10.82 -15.02
C LYS A 53 7.81 10.11 -13.66
N THR A 54 8.66 9.06 -13.62
CA THR A 54 8.85 8.20 -12.45
C THR A 54 10.29 8.23 -11.96
N THR A 55 10.59 7.47 -10.91
CA THR A 55 11.98 7.26 -10.43
C THR A 55 12.88 6.54 -11.44
N ARG A 56 12.34 5.97 -12.49
CA ARG A 56 13.12 5.43 -13.62
C ARG A 56 13.69 6.54 -14.51
N ASP A 57 12.98 7.67 -14.58
CA ASP A 57 13.37 8.84 -15.38
C ASP A 57 14.22 9.82 -14.57
N GLU A 58 13.96 9.96 -13.27
CA GLU A 58 14.73 10.75 -12.30
C GLU A 58 14.90 9.94 -11.01
N PRO A 59 16.06 9.30 -10.83
CA PRO A 59 16.31 8.45 -9.65
C PRO A 59 16.35 9.20 -8.32
N ASP A 60 16.65 10.50 -8.34
CA ASP A 60 16.63 11.35 -7.16
C ASP A 60 15.18 11.72 -6.84
N TYR A 61 14.63 11.06 -5.82
CA TYR A 61 13.23 11.26 -5.42
C TYR A 61 12.91 12.71 -5.04
N ASN A 62 13.84 13.42 -4.39
CA ASN A 62 13.62 14.81 -4.02
C ASN A 62 13.54 15.70 -5.27
N LYS A 63 14.41 15.47 -6.25
CA LYS A 63 14.35 16.20 -7.52
C LYS A 63 13.05 15.89 -8.27
N LEU A 64 12.67 14.63 -8.35
CA LEU A 64 11.43 14.21 -8.97
C LEU A 64 10.23 14.90 -8.32
N MET A 65 10.13 14.88 -6.99
CA MET A 65 9.02 15.50 -6.28
C MET A 65 8.99 17.02 -6.44
N ASN A 66 10.12 17.71 -6.29
CA ASN A 66 10.19 19.16 -6.49
C ASN A 66 9.77 19.53 -7.92
N TRP A 67 10.18 18.75 -8.92
CA TRP A 67 9.75 18.95 -10.30
C TRP A 67 8.23 18.73 -10.45
N ARG A 68 7.66 17.66 -9.88
CA ARG A 68 6.21 17.42 -9.88
C ARG A 68 5.44 18.58 -9.25
N LEU A 69 5.92 19.11 -8.12
CA LEU A 69 5.30 20.27 -7.47
C LEU A 69 5.35 21.53 -8.36
N SER A 70 6.45 21.75 -9.11
CA SER A 70 6.50 22.86 -10.06
C SER A 70 5.47 22.71 -11.18
N VAL A 71 5.30 21.51 -11.73
CA VAL A 71 4.28 21.23 -12.76
C VAL A 71 2.88 21.45 -12.23
N LEU A 72 2.56 20.98 -11.01
CA LEU A 72 1.25 21.24 -10.39
C LEU A 72 0.98 22.74 -10.25
N LYS A 73 1.97 23.50 -9.80
CA LYS A 73 1.88 24.95 -9.65
C LYS A 73 1.71 25.67 -10.99
N GLU A 74 2.45 25.29 -12.02
CA GLU A 74 2.33 25.82 -13.39
C GLU A 74 0.93 25.61 -13.98
N HIS A 75 0.29 24.50 -13.64
CA HIS A 75 -1.09 24.18 -14.03
C HIS A 75 -2.15 24.75 -13.07
N GLY A 76 -1.76 25.49 -12.03
CA GLY A 76 -2.68 26.07 -11.05
C GLY A 76 -3.45 25.04 -10.22
N LEU A 77 -2.88 23.84 -10.03
CA LEU A 77 -3.51 22.75 -9.29
C LEU A 77 -3.14 22.84 -7.81
N GLY A 78 -4.14 23.07 -6.98
CA GLY A 78 -4.05 22.94 -5.54
C GLY A 78 -4.48 21.56 -5.05
N LEU A 79 -4.41 21.35 -3.75
CA LEU A 79 -4.75 20.06 -3.13
C LEU A 79 -6.18 19.61 -3.47
N LYS A 80 -7.14 20.52 -3.49
CA LYS A 80 -8.55 20.21 -3.76
C LYS A 80 -8.75 19.62 -5.15
N GLU A 81 -8.23 20.26 -6.18
CA GLU A 81 -8.33 19.80 -7.57
C GLU A 81 -7.66 18.45 -7.78
N ILE A 82 -6.54 18.23 -7.08
CA ILE A 82 -5.81 16.96 -7.11
C ILE A 82 -6.65 15.87 -6.46
N GLN A 83 -7.20 16.12 -5.27
CA GLN A 83 -8.06 15.14 -4.58
C GLN A 83 -9.33 14.81 -5.37
N GLU A 84 -9.97 15.81 -5.99
CA GLU A 84 -11.13 15.60 -6.87
C GLU A 84 -10.79 14.76 -8.11
N THR A 85 -9.56 14.87 -8.60
CA THR A 85 -9.08 14.04 -9.72
C THR A 85 -8.79 12.63 -9.26
N ILE A 86 -8.07 12.46 -8.15
CA ILE A 86 -7.75 11.13 -7.57
C ILE A 86 -9.04 10.40 -7.14
N ALA A 87 -10.06 11.10 -6.69
CA ALA A 87 -11.35 10.50 -6.34
C ALA A 87 -12.04 9.79 -7.52
N LYS A 88 -11.68 10.11 -8.77
CA LYS A 88 -12.16 9.43 -9.98
C LYS A 88 -11.40 8.13 -10.28
N ILE A 89 -10.25 7.92 -9.64
CA ILE A 89 -9.44 6.70 -9.79
C ILE A 89 -10.05 5.62 -8.91
N ASP A 90 -10.22 4.43 -9.46
CA ASP A 90 -10.72 3.29 -8.69
C ASP A 90 -9.58 2.38 -8.23
N PRO A 91 -9.74 1.68 -7.08
CA PRO A 91 -8.88 0.57 -6.72
C PRO A 91 -8.80 -0.48 -7.82
N LEU A 92 -7.71 -1.23 -7.85
CA LEU A 92 -7.55 -2.33 -8.82
C LEU A 92 -8.69 -3.35 -8.67
N PRO A 93 -9.16 -3.95 -9.77
CA PRO A 93 -10.23 -4.95 -9.73
C PRO A 93 -9.92 -6.07 -8.73
N GLY A 94 -10.82 -6.29 -7.78
CA GLY A 94 -10.66 -7.28 -6.71
C GLY A 94 -9.92 -6.82 -5.45
N ALA A 95 -9.20 -5.69 -5.48
CA ALA A 95 -8.40 -5.20 -4.36
C ALA A 95 -9.19 -5.02 -3.06
N LYS A 96 -10.39 -4.41 -3.15
CA LYS A 96 -11.26 -4.20 -1.98
C LYS A 96 -11.71 -5.53 -1.38
N LYS A 97 -12.14 -6.48 -2.21
CA LYS A 97 -12.54 -7.82 -1.77
C LYS A 97 -11.39 -8.56 -1.08
N PHE A 98 -10.22 -8.55 -1.70
CA PHE A 98 -9.00 -9.13 -1.14
C PHE A 98 -8.67 -8.53 0.24
N LEU A 99 -8.67 -7.22 0.34
CA LEU A 99 -8.35 -6.50 1.58
C LEU A 99 -9.37 -6.83 2.69
N ASP A 100 -10.66 -6.87 2.37
CA ASP A 100 -11.71 -7.20 3.33
C ASP A 100 -11.56 -8.65 3.82
N GLU A 101 -11.28 -9.59 2.93
CA GLU A 101 -11.08 -10.99 3.30
C GLU A 101 -9.79 -11.16 4.14
N LEU A 102 -8.70 -10.52 3.75
CA LEU A 102 -7.44 -10.54 4.51
C LEU A 102 -7.63 -10.04 5.94
N ARG A 103 -8.42 -8.98 6.13
CA ARG A 103 -8.72 -8.38 7.45
C ARG A 103 -9.56 -9.27 8.36
N THR A 104 -10.16 -10.34 7.85
CA THR A 104 -10.90 -11.30 8.69
C THR A 104 -9.99 -12.22 9.50
N PHE A 105 -8.72 -12.35 9.13
CA PHE A 105 -7.78 -13.26 9.81
C PHE A 105 -6.39 -12.68 10.06
N SER A 106 -6.08 -11.49 9.59
CA SER A 106 -4.83 -10.77 9.83
C SER A 106 -5.08 -9.31 10.15
N GLN A 107 -4.26 -8.73 11.02
CA GLN A 107 -4.13 -7.28 11.08
C GLN A 107 -3.42 -6.82 9.80
N VAL A 108 -3.89 -5.72 9.20
CA VAL A 108 -3.33 -5.23 7.94
C VAL A 108 -2.87 -3.80 8.11
N ILE A 109 -1.64 -3.54 7.69
CA ILE A 109 -1.05 -2.20 7.58
C ILE A 109 -0.61 -2.00 6.14
N LEU A 110 -1.08 -0.92 5.55
CA LEU A 110 -0.60 -0.44 4.25
C LEU A 110 0.61 0.45 4.49
N ILE A 111 1.66 0.26 3.70
CA ILE A 111 2.89 1.05 3.80
C ILE A 111 3.25 1.54 2.41
N SER A 112 3.22 2.85 2.19
CA SER A 112 3.40 3.45 0.87
C SER A 112 4.33 4.66 0.91
N ASP A 113 4.98 4.93 -0.20
CA ASP A 113 5.75 6.15 -0.40
C ASP A 113 4.89 7.32 -0.93
N THR A 114 3.59 7.10 -1.09
CA THR A 114 2.60 8.15 -1.40
C THR A 114 2.41 9.14 -0.24
N PHE A 115 1.48 10.06 -0.38
CA PHE A 115 1.16 11.09 0.60
C PHE A 115 -0.27 10.92 1.13
N THR A 116 -0.48 11.15 2.42
CA THR A 116 -1.79 11.04 3.08
C THR A 116 -2.89 11.77 2.30
N GLN A 117 -2.61 12.99 1.87
CA GLN A 117 -3.57 13.83 1.17
C GLN A 117 -3.97 13.27 -0.20
N PHE A 118 -3.04 12.60 -0.90
CA PHE A 118 -3.31 11.94 -2.18
C PHE A 118 -4.02 10.60 -1.98
N ALA A 119 -3.63 9.85 -0.97
CA ALA A 119 -4.20 8.54 -0.70
C ALA A 119 -5.64 8.61 -0.15
N THR A 120 -6.02 9.71 0.53
CA THR A 120 -7.31 9.82 1.24
C THR A 120 -8.52 9.39 0.41
N PRO A 121 -8.76 9.85 -0.84
CA PRO A 121 -9.92 9.42 -1.63
C PRO A 121 -9.92 7.91 -1.96
N LEU A 122 -8.74 7.33 -2.12
CA LEU A 122 -8.58 5.89 -2.39
C LEU A 122 -8.77 5.06 -1.12
N MET A 123 -8.32 5.57 0.02
CA MET A 123 -8.52 4.90 1.32
C MET A 123 -10.01 4.84 1.69
N GLU A 124 -10.79 5.84 1.35
CA GLU A 124 -12.25 5.80 1.49
C GLU A 124 -12.84 4.62 0.72
N LYS A 125 -12.48 4.45 -0.56
CA LYS A 125 -12.93 3.33 -1.41
C LYS A 125 -12.48 1.96 -0.89
N LEU A 126 -11.32 1.90 -0.21
CA LEU A 126 -10.78 0.68 0.40
C LEU A 126 -11.32 0.40 1.81
N GLY A 127 -12.21 1.27 2.37
CA GLY A 127 -12.80 1.09 3.70
C GLY A 127 -11.85 1.47 4.84
N TRP A 128 -11.08 2.54 4.66
CA TRP A 128 -10.20 3.16 5.65
C TRP A 128 -9.22 2.19 6.31
N PRO A 129 -8.37 1.48 5.54
CA PRO A 129 -7.31 0.67 6.12
C PRO A 129 -6.28 1.55 6.83
N THR A 130 -5.56 0.98 7.81
CA THR A 130 -4.41 1.66 8.40
C THR A 130 -3.34 1.89 7.33
N LEU A 131 -2.94 3.15 7.16
CA LEU A 131 -1.95 3.56 6.16
C LEU A 131 -0.79 4.30 6.83
N PHE A 132 0.42 3.85 6.56
CA PHE A 132 1.66 4.55 6.89
C PHE A 132 2.29 5.07 5.60
N CYS A 133 2.30 6.38 5.45
CA CYS A 133 2.82 7.06 4.26
C CYS A 133 3.44 8.42 4.63
N ASN A 134 3.76 9.21 3.64
CA ASN A 134 4.35 10.54 3.78
C ASN A 134 3.25 11.63 3.89
N SER A 135 3.63 12.88 4.00
CA SER A 135 2.72 14.02 4.09
C SER A 135 3.14 15.12 3.13
N LEU A 136 2.17 15.81 2.53
CA LEU A 136 2.40 17.05 1.82
C LEU A 136 2.37 18.24 2.80
N GLU A 137 3.13 19.26 2.50
CA GLU A 137 3.02 20.58 3.12
C GLU A 137 2.07 21.42 2.26
N VAL A 138 0.97 21.88 2.85
CA VAL A 138 -0.11 22.58 2.16
C VAL A 138 -0.35 23.91 2.84
N ALA A 139 -0.31 24.99 2.06
CA ALA A 139 -0.64 26.34 2.52
C ALA A 139 -2.17 26.50 2.74
N GLU A 140 -2.57 27.53 3.48
CA GLU A 140 -3.98 27.80 3.79
C GLU A 140 -4.86 27.98 2.54
N ASN A 141 -4.27 28.46 1.45
CA ASN A 141 -4.95 28.61 0.15
C ASN A 141 -5.04 27.29 -0.66
N GLY A 142 -4.53 26.16 -0.12
CA GLY A 142 -4.54 24.86 -0.79
C GLY A 142 -3.35 24.60 -1.71
N GLU A 143 -2.42 25.56 -1.86
CA GLU A 143 -1.17 25.35 -2.64
C GLU A 143 -0.29 24.30 -1.94
N ILE A 144 0.24 23.34 -2.71
CA ILE A 144 1.22 22.38 -2.20
C ILE A 144 2.59 23.03 -2.25
N THR A 145 3.17 23.28 -1.09
CA THR A 145 4.43 24.02 -0.93
C THR A 145 5.63 23.11 -0.72
N GLY A 146 5.40 21.86 -0.38
CA GLY A 146 6.46 20.89 -0.12
C GLY A 146 5.94 19.52 0.26
N PHE A 147 6.84 18.69 0.72
CA PHE A 147 6.53 17.35 1.22
C PHE A 147 7.45 16.96 2.37
N LYS A 148 6.96 16.08 3.22
CA LYS A 148 7.68 15.53 4.36
C LYS A 148 7.68 14.01 4.31
N MET A 149 8.86 13.44 4.19
CA MET A 149 9.06 12.00 4.29
C MET A 149 8.90 11.57 5.75
N ARG A 150 8.14 10.51 6.00
CA ARG A 150 7.90 9.97 7.36
C ARG A 150 9.17 9.48 8.01
N CYS A 151 9.96 8.69 7.29
CA CYS A 151 11.27 8.20 7.71
C CYS A 151 12.03 7.62 6.50
N GLU A 152 13.32 7.42 6.67
CA GLU A 152 14.14 6.72 5.66
C GLU A 152 13.73 5.24 5.57
N GLN A 153 13.79 4.68 4.35
CA GLN A 153 13.42 3.28 4.07
C GLN A 153 12.11 2.89 4.77
N SER A 154 11.06 3.70 4.55
CA SER A 154 9.83 3.68 5.33
C SER A 154 9.21 2.28 5.48
N LYS A 155 9.25 1.46 4.42
CA LYS A 155 8.71 0.10 4.39
C LYS A 155 9.51 -0.85 5.29
N LEU A 156 10.81 -0.91 5.14
CA LEU A 156 11.69 -1.74 5.98
C LEU A 156 11.67 -1.29 7.45
N THR A 157 11.76 0.02 7.69
CA THR A 157 11.74 0.58 9.06
C THR A 157 10.44 0.23 9.78
N THR A 158 9.30 0.30 9.09
CA THR A 158 7.99 -0.07 9.67
C THR A 158 7.95 -1.55 10.06
N VAL A 159 8.36 -2.45 9.16
CA VAL A 159 8.37 -3.89 9.44
C VAL A 159 9.26 -4.20 10.65
N LYS A 160 10.47 -3.65 10.70
CA LYS A 160 11.35 -3.85 11.85
C LYS A 160 10.79 -3.30 13.16
N ALA A 161 10.09 -2.17 13.12
CA ALA A 161 9.43 -1.60 14.30
C ALA A 161 8.31 -2.53 14.81
N LEU A 162 7.47 -3.05 13.93
CA LEU A 162 6.42 -4.01 14.29
C LEU A 162 7.01 -5.29 14.89
N GLN A 163 8.08 -5.82 14.32
CA GLN A 163 8.78 -6.98 14.85
C GLN A 163 9.38 -6.72 16.23
N SER A 164 9.91 -5.52 16.48
CA SER A 164 10.44 -5.13 17.80
C SER A 164 9.35 -5.08 18.88
N MET A 165 8.09 -4.93 18.50
CA MET A 165 6.92 -5.02 19.39
C MET A 165 6.38 -6.46 19.58
N GLY A 166 7.04 -7.46 18.99
CA GLY A 166 6.67 -8.87 19.13
C GLY A 166 5.68 -9.39 18.09
N PHE A 167 5.46 -8.66 16.98
CA PHE A 167 4.63 -9.16 15.89
C PHE A 167 5.47 -9.95 14.88
N ASP A 168 4.93 -11.04 14.36
CA ASP A 168 5.39 -11.63 13.12
C ASP A 168 4.80 -10.85 11.94
N THR A 169 5.62 -10.50 10.97
CA THR A 169 5.17 -9.77 9.78
C THR A 169 5.13 -10.66 8.56
N ILE A 170 4.14 -10.45 7.70
CA ILE A 170 4.06 -11.00 6.35
C ILE A 170 3.98 -9.79 5.42
N ALA A 171 4.78 -9.76 4.35
CA ALA A 171 4.83 -8.60 3.48
C ALA A 171 4.59 -8.94 2.02
N SER A 172 3.96 -8.02 1.28
CA SER A 172 3.82 -8.12 -0.17
C SER A 172 3.90 -6.76 -0.84
N GLY A 173 4.52 -6.71 -2.01
CA GLY A 173 4.69 -5.53 -2.84
C GLY A 173 5.06 -5.91 -4.26
N ASP A 174 5.13 -4.93 -5.17
CA ASP A 174 5.33 -5.14 -6.60
C ASP A 174 6.72 -4.72 -7.12
N SER A 175 7.46 -3.94 -6.34
CA SER A 175 8.61 -3.22 -6.84
C SER A 175 9.87 -3.35 -5.97
N TYR A 176 11.02 -2.83 -6.45
CA TYR A 176 12.32 -2.95 -5.77
C TYR A 176 12.34 -2.31 -4.37
N ASN A 177 11.59 -1.22 -4.14
CA ASN A 177 11.52 -0.56 -2.84
C ASN A 177 10.79 -1.40 -1.77
N ASP A 178 10.05 -2.46 -2.19
CA ASP A 178 9.37 -3.41 -1.31
C ASP A 178 10.27 -4.52 -0.81
N LEU A 179 11.34 -4.84 -1.53
CA LEU A 179 12.22 -5.97 -1.23
C LEU A 179 12.75 -5.95 0.20
N GLY A 180 13.03 -4.74 0.72
CA GLY A 180 13.48 -4.57 2.10
C GLY A 180 12.46 -5.11 3.12
N MET A 181 11.19 -4.75 2.99
CA MET A 181 10.13 -5.24 3.89
C MET A 181 9.79 -6.71 3.63
N ILE A 182 9.77 -7.14 2.35
CA ILE A 182 9.50 -8.52 1.94
C ILE A 182 10.51 -9.46 2.57
N ARG A 183 11.82 -9.18 2.42
CA ARG A 183 12.90 -10.03 2.92
C ARG A 183 13.07 -9.99 4.43
N ALA A 184 12.69 -8.88 5.08
CA ALA A 184 12.74 -8.77 6.54
C ALA A 184 11.57 -9.47 7.25
N SER A 185 10.50 -9.79 6.54
CA SER A 185 9.30 -10.41 7.09
C SER A 185 9.47 -11.94 7.22
N LYS A 186 8.69 -12.57 8.08
CA LYS A 186 8.64 -14.03 8.26
C LYS A 186 8.29 -14.76 6.97
N ALA A 187 7.39 -14.16 6.18
CA ALA A 187 7.12 -14.55 4.81
C ALA A 187 6.94 -13.29 3.95
N GLY A 188 7.42 -13.34 2.72
CA GLY A 188 7.33 -12.22 1.81
C GLY A 188 7.05 -12.68 0.39
N PHE A 189 6.23 -11.92 -0.31
CA PHE A 189 5.71 -12.26 -1.62
C PHE A 189 5.81 -11.08 -2.58
N LEU A 190 6.19 -11.37 -3.82
CA LEU A 190 6.04 -10.44 -4.93
C LEU A 190 4.60 -10.53 -5.45
N PHE A 191 3.99 -9.40 -5.76
CA PHE A 191 2.63 -9.35 -6.30
C PHE A 191 2.58 -8.44 -7.52
N ARG A 192 2.20 -8.98 -8.68
CA ARG A 192 2.13 -8.25 -9.97
C ARG A 192 3.42 -7.52 -10.34
N SER A 193 4.54 -8.05 -9.88
CA SER A 193 5.86 -7.52 -10.19
C SER A 193 6.23 -7.75 -11.65
N THR A 194 7.13 -6.91 -12.17
CA THR A 194 7.65 -7.09 -13.53
C THR A 194 8.47 -8.37 -13.64
N ASP A 195 8.60 -8.92 -14.86
CA ASP A 195 9.39 -10.11 -15.12
C ASP A 195 10.87 -9.94 -14.71
N GLN A 196 11.39 -8.71 -14.86
CA GLN A 196 12.75 -8.41 -14.41
C GLN A 196 12.91 -8.55 -12.88
N ILE A 197 11.96 -7.98 -12.10
CA ILE A 197 12.00 -8.08 -10.63
C ILE A 197 11.88 -9.54 -10.18
N LYS A 198 10.99 -10.32 -10.83
CA LYS A 198 10.85 -11.76 -10.56
C LYS A 198 12.13 -12.53 -10.88
N ALA A 199 12.79 -12.22 -12.00
CA ALA A 199 14.05 -12.87 -12.39
C ALA A 199 15.19 -12.54 -11.44
N ASP A 200 15.31 -11.27 -11.03
CA ASP A 200 16.34 -10.80 -10.09
C ASP A 200 16.13 -11.35 -8.66
N ASN A 201 14.92 -11.81 -8.34
CA ASN A 201 14.52 -12.29 -7.03
C ASN A 201 13.81 -13.64 -7.11
N SER A 202 14.38 -14.58 -7.87
CA SER A 202 13.81 -15.92 -8.15
C SER A 202 13.65 -16.82 -6.91
N ASP A 203 14.22 -16.43 -5.78
CA ASP A 203 14.02 -17.04 -4.47
C ASP A 203 12.70 -16.65 -3.79
N LEU A 204 12.03 -15.58 -4.26
CA LEU A 204 10.74 -15.12 -3.75
C LEU A 204 9.59 -15.69 -4.58
N GLN A 205 8.52 -16.11 -3.89
CA GLN A 205 7.29 -16.47 -4.58
C GLN A 205 6.59 -15.23 -5.12
N ALA A 206 6.09 -15.32 -6.35
CA ALA A 206 5.39 -14.24 -7.04
C ALA A 206 3.98 -14.68 -7.41
N PHE A 207 3.02 -13.77 -7.24
CA PHE A 207 1.61 -13.99 -7.53
C PHE A 207 1.06 -12.88 -8.40
N GLU A 208 0.07 -13.21 -9.25
CA GLU A 208 -0.64 -12.26 -10.10
C GLU A 208 -2.09 -12.06 -9.64
N ASP A 209 -2.66 -13.06 -8.96
CA ASP A 209 -4.03 -13.09 -8.52
C ASP A 209 -4.14 -12.95 -7.00
N TYR A 210 -5.16 -12.21 -6.55
CA TYR A 210 -5.39 -11.98 -5.12
C TYR A 210 -5.73 -13.25 -4.36
N ASP A 211 -6.44 -14.19 -4.98
CA ASP A 211 -6.84 -15.44 -4.31
C ASP A 211 -5.62 -16.30 -4.01
N ASP A 212 -4.63 -16.35 -4.91
CA ASP A 212 -3.37 -17.07 -4.72
C ASP A 212 -2.50 -16.40 -3.65
N LEU A 213 -2.37 -15.07 -3.68
CA LEU A 213 -1.67 -14.32 -2.64
C LEU A 213 -2.32 -14.52 -1.28
N LEU A 214 -3.65 -14.49 -1.19
CA LEU A 214 -4.40 -14.71 0.04
C LEU A 214 -4.15 -16.11 0.61
N ALA A 215 -4.15 -17.13 -0.25
CA ALA A 215 -3.85 -18.51 0.13
C ALA A 215 -2.41 -18.65 0.65
N ALA A 216 -1.43 -18.00 0.00
CA ALA A 216 -0.04 -17.98 0.45
C ALA A 216 0.12 -17.32 1.82
N ILE A 217 -0.52 -16.16 2.03
CA ILE A 217 -0.53 -15.46 3.32
C ILE A 217 -1.14 -16.35 4.41
N LYS A 218 -2.29 -16.98 4.18
CA LYS A 218 -2.93 -17.92 5.12
C LYS A 218 -2.02 -19.10 5.47
N ASN A 219 -1.28 -19.62 4.49
CA ASN A 219 -0.36 -20.73 4.72
C ASN A 219 0.87 -20.32 5.54
N ALA A 220 1.36 -19.10 5.37
CA ALA A 220 2.51 -18.58 6.12
C ALA A 220 2.21 -18.32 7.61
N MET A 221 0.93 -18.29 8.00
CA MET A 221 0.48 -18.10 9.38
C MET A 221 0.31 -19.42 10.15
N LYS A 222 0.46 -20.57 9.49
CA LYS A 222 0.43 -21.89 10.11
C LYS A 222 1.80 -22.25 10.69
#